data_eac854d9b2e21dbe1b4c6d8043cc12c5
#
_entry.id   eac854d9b2e21dbe1b4c6d8043cc12c5
#
_cell.length_a   1.000
_cell.length_b   1.000
_cell.length_c   1.000
_cell.angle_alpha   90.00
_cell.angle_beta   90.00
_cell.angle_gamma   90.00
#
_symmetry.space_group_name_H-M   'P 1'
#
loop_
_entity.id
_entity.type
_entity.pdbx_description
1 polymer ?
#
loop_
_entity_poly.entity_id
_entity_poly.type
_entity_poly.pdbx_seq_one_letter_code
_entity_poly.pdbx_strand_id
1 'polypeptide(L)'
;MKKFVAALAVVPLVFSLAACGSSSNGNNGNNKKVTIGVVGTEKANDVLKEEAAKQGIDIEYQEFTDYNQPNPSVEPGDTDLNRFQHIAYLASYNVNSGKDLQIVGSTNIYPMALFSQKHKKVDEIPQDGTIAVPNDPVNEARAILLLKAQNLVTLKSDVHSPTHDDIDTEKSKVKVTPVDASQTVVSLDSVDASVINNTFLADAGLNPSDALAQDDPNNPDARRYVNLFVAQKDKVDDETYKKVVEIFHTQPVQDAVKEDSKNTAVEVNLSQDELKQALQKEESALRK
;
A
#
# COMPACT_ATOMS: atom_id res chain seq x y z
N MET A 1 79.79 -7.03 26.63
CA MET A 1 80.42 -7.66 25.46
C MET A 1 80.21 -9.18 25.58
N LYS A 2 79.26 -9.76 24.99
CA LYS A 2 79.17 -11.16 24.62
C LYS A 2 77.80 -11.34 23.91
N LYS A 3 77.82 -11.52 22.62
CA LYS A 3 76.71 -11.80 21.75
C LYS A 3 76.28 -13.23 21.93
N PHE A 4 75.04 -13.52 22.23
CA PHE A 4 74.42 -14.84 22.12
C PHE A 4 73.48 -14.82 20.92
N VAL A 5 73.81 -15.65 19.95
CA VAL A 5 72.97 -15.97 18.81
C VAL A 5 72.15 -17.22 19.20
N ALA A 6 70.83 -17.10 19.24
CA ALA A 6 69.95 -18.23 19.41
C ALA A 6 69.33 -18.62 18.05
N ALA A 7 69.65 -19.78 17.56
CA ALA A 7 69.08 -20.37 16.36
C ALA A 7 67.72 -20.96 16.69
N LEU A 8 66.66 -20.53 16.03
CA LEU A 8 65.33 -21.13 16.10
C LEU A 8 65.18 -22.20 15.01
N ALA A 9 65.02 -23.43 15.40
CA ALA A 9 64.71 -24.54 14.50
C ALA A 9 63.19 -24.52 14.18
N VAL A 10 62.86 -24.40 12.91
CA VAL A 10 61.47 -24.49 12.39
C VAL A 10 61.21 -25.96 12.08
N VAL A 11 60.25 -26.57 12.78
CA VAL A 11 59.68 -27.89 12.46
C VAL A 11 58.41 -27.72 11.66
N PRO A 12 58.27 -28.24 10.45
CA PRO A 12 57.02 -28.19 9.71
C PRO A 12 56.06 -29.26 10.24
N LEU A 13 54.96 -28.85 10.83
CA LEU A 13 53.85 -29.71 11.22
C LEU A 13 52.92 -29.91 10.00
N VAL A 14 53.01 -31.08 9.41
CA VAL A 14 52.08 -31.51 8.33
C VAL A 14 50.76 -31.95 8.97
N PHE A 15 49.73 -31.11 8.87
CA PHE A 15 48.35 -31.52 9.18
C PHE A 15 47.71 -32.14 7.94
N SER A 16 47.48 -33.44 7.99
CA SER A 16 46.67 -34.20 7.07
C SER A 16 45.18 -33.87 7.36
N LEU A 17 44.52 -33.10 6.50
CA LEU A 17 43.06 -32.95 6.54
C LEU A 17 42.41 -34.26 6.01
N ALA A 18 41.85 -35.05 6.89
CA ALA A 18 40.87 -36.08 6.53
C ALA A 18 39.56 -35.38 6.11
N ALA A 19 39.25 -35.39 4.82
CA ALA A 19 37.96 -34.97 4.29
C ALA A 19 36.89 -36.00 4.68
N CYS A 20 36.11 -35.70 5.73
CA CYS A 20 34.83 -36.34 5.93
C CYS A 20 33.79 -35.60 5.03
N GLY A 21 33.44 -36.23 3.91
CA GLY A 21 32.32 -35.85 3.09
C GLY A 21 31.00 -36.00 3.82
N SER A 22 30.46 -34.95 4.33
CA SER A 22 29.03 -34.82 4.61
C SER A 22 28.37 -34.12 3.43
N SER A 23 27.74 -34.89 2.57
CA SER A 23 26.82 -34.37 1.54
C SER A 23 25.61 -33.81 2.26
N SER A 24 25.71 -32.57 2.74
CA SER A 24 24.54 -31.75 2.96
C SER A 24 24.14 -31.21 1.59
N ASN A 25 23.09 -31.80 1.04
CA ASN A 25 22.39 -31.32 -0.13
C ASN A 25 21.67 -30.02 0.28
N GLY A 26 22.43 -28.98 0.58
CA GLY A 26 21.96 -27.60 0.69
C GLY A 26 21.82 -27.08 -0.73
N ASN A 27 20.60 -27.03 -1.21
CA ASN A 27 20.23 -26.29 -2.40
C ASN A 27 20.55 -24.82 -2.12
N ASN A 28 21.80 -24.42 -2.36
CA ASN A 28 22.24 -23.02 -2.34
C ASN A 28 21.75 -22.38 -3.64
N GLY A 29 20.44 -22.40 -3.87
CA GLY A 29 19.78 -21.56 -4.83
C GLY A 29 20.05 -20.13 -4.41
N ASN A 30 20.65 -19.37 -5.31
CA ASN A 30 20.88 -17.93 -5.15
C ASN A 30 19.49 -17.27 -5.19
N ASN A 31 18.77 -17.25 -4.05
CA ASN A 31 17.45 -16.65 -3.95
C ASN A 31 17.57 -15.18 -4.35
N LYS A 32 16.68 -14.75 -5.22
CA LYS A 32 16.59 -13.34 -5.60
C LYS A 32 15.90 -12.59 -4.47
N LYS A 33 16.58 -11.62 -3.90
CA LYS A 33 16.04 -10.78 -2.84
C LYS A 33 15.21 -9.65 -3.45
N VAL A 34 14.03 -9.37 -2.86
CA VAL A 34 13.14 -8.26 -3.23
C VAL A 34 12.67 -7.58 -1.97
N THR A 35 12.93 -6.28 -1.84
CA THR A 35 12.46 -5.45 -0.73
C THR A 35 11.20 -4.70 -1.15
N ILE A 36 10.09 -4.84 -0.39
CA ILE A 36 8.80 -4.23 -0.70
C ILE A 36 8.40 -3.26 0.41
N GLY A 37 8.20 -1.98 0.06
CA GLY A 37 7.64 -0.97 0.96
C GLY A 37 6.13 -1.16 1.10
N VAL A 38 5.64 -1.25 2.33
CA VAL A 38 4.22 -1.42 2.67
C VAL A 38 3.80 -0.44 3.76
N VAL A 39 2.50 -0.18 3.88
CA VAL A 39 1.92 0.59 5.00
C VAL A 39 0.93 -0.31 5.73
N GLY A 40 1.10 -0.43 7.04
CA GLY A 40 0.33 -1.36 7.88
C GLY A 40 0.74 -2.83 7.72
N THR A 41 0.20 -3.66 8.58
CA THR A 41 0.46 -5.10 8.61
C THR A 41 -0.71 -5.88 8.01
N GLU A 42 -0.42 -6.84 7.15
CA GLU A 42 -1.40 -7.70 6.50
C GLU A 42 -0.90 -9.15 6.50
N LYS A 43 -1.76 -10.11 6.84
CA LYS A 43 -1.46 -11.54 6.73
C LYS A 43 -1.08 -11.93 5.29
N ALA A 44 -1.69 -11.26 4.31
CA ALA A 44 -1.38 -11.46 2.90
C ALA A 44 0.11 -11.22 2.57
N ASN A 45 0.80 -10.33 3.32
CA ASN A 45 2.25 -10.12 3.16
C ASN A 45 3.05 -11.38 3.57
N ASP A 46 2.71 -11.99 4.71
CA ASP A 46 3.38 -13.20 5.18
C ASP A 46 3.17 -14.36 4.21
N VAL A 47 1.95 -14.55 3.74
CA VAL A 47 1.62 -15.61 2.77
C VAL A 47 2.32 -15.36 1.43
N LEU A 48 2.37 -14.12 0.94
CA LEU A 48 3.10 -13.78 -0.29
C LEU A 48 4.60 -14.10 -0.14
N LYS A 49 5.21 -13.76 1.00
CA LYS A 49 6.60 -14.07 1.30
C LYS A 49 6.85 -15.57 1.30
N GLU A 50 5.98 -16.35 1.94
CA GLU A 50 6.09 -17.81 1.98
C GLU A 50 5.96 -18.44 0.58
N GLU A 51 5.00 -18.01 -0.22
CA GLU A 51 4.79 -18.51 -1.59
C GLU A 51 5.94 -18.12 -2.52
N ALA A 52 6.49 -16.91 -2.37
CA ALA A 52 7.64 -16.43 -3.12
C ALA A 52 8.92 -17.24 -2.78
N ALA A 53 9.13 -17.55 -1.51
CA ALA A 53 10.26 -18.37 -1.06
C ALA A 53 10.27 -19.76 -1.70
N LYS A 54 9.10 -20.39 -1.91
CA LYS A 54 8.97 -21.68 -2.62
C LYS A 54 9.44 -21.59 -4.09
N GLN A 55 9.50 -20.40 -4.65
CA GLN A 55 9.92 -20.10 -6.02
C GLN A 55 11.31 -19.44 -6.10
N GLY A 56 12.07 -19.45 -4.99
CA GLY A 56 13.44 -18.91 -4.95
C GLY A 56 13.50 -17.37 -4.90
N ILE A 57 12.44 -16.73 -4.43
CA ILE A 57 12.39 -15.27 -4.22
C ILE A 57 12.28 -15.02 -2.71
N ASP A 58 13.23 -14.27 -2.17
CA ASP A 58 13.25 -13.86 -0.76
C ASP A 58 12.70 -12.45 -0.62
N ILE A 59 11.48 -12.31 -0.11
CA ILE A 59 10.84 -11.01 0.10
C ILE A 59 11.17 -10.48 1.49
N GLU A 60 11.65 -9.25 1.55
CA GLU A 60 11.74 -8.48 2.79
C GLU A 60 10.77 -7.30 2.72
N TYR A 61 10.02 -7.07 3.81
CA TYR A 61 9.14 -5.91 3.91
C TYR A 61 9.81 -4.79 4.67
N GLN A 62 9.68 -3.57 4.12
CA GLN A 62 9.92 -2.33 4.85
C GLN A 62 8.58 -1.70 5.17
N GLU A 63 8.21 -1.73 6.44
CA GLU A 63 6.96 -1.14 6.91
C GLU A 63 7.12 0.36 7.14
N PHE A 64 6.13 1.11 6.68
CA PHE A 64 5.99 2.54 6.89
C PHE A 64 4.71 2.83 7.66
N THR A 65 4.66 3.96 8.33
CA THR A 65 3.53 4.35 9.18
C THR A 65 2.52 5.26 8.47
N ASP A 66 2.89 5.84 7.33
CA ASP A 66 2.06 6.74 6.53
C ASP A 66 2.29 6.58 5.03
N TYR A 67 1.40 7.16 4.23
CA TYR A 67 1.42 7.04 2.77
C TYR A 67 2.48 7.91 2.07
N ASN A 68 3.14 8.85 2.77
CA ASN A 68 4.10 9.76 2.16
C ASN A 68 5.49 9.14 2.00
N GLN A 69 5.78 8.02 2.68
CA GLN A 69 7.12 7.45 2.79
C GLN A 69 7.45 6.42 1.69
N PRO A 70 6.54 5.50 1.25
CA PRO A 70 6.96 4.40 0.39
C PRO A 70 7.40 4.80 -1.03
N ASN A 71 6.80 5.82 -1.65
CA ASN A 71 7.24 6.28 -2.97
C ASN A 71 8.66 6.87 -2.96
N PRO A 72 8.99 7.79 -2.01
CA PRO A 72 10.36 8.28 -1.84
C PRO A 72 11.41 7.18 -1.57
N SER A 73 11.03 6.02 -1.02
CA SER A 73 11.98 4.91 -0.78
C SER A 73 12.29 4.10 -2.04
N VAL A 74 11.35 4.03 -2.99
CA VAL A 74 11.59 3.34 -4.26
C VAL A 74 12.55 4.12 -5.17
N GLU A 75 12.48 5.45 -5.14
CA GLU A 75 13.27 6.27 -6.06
C GLU A 75 14.80 6.08 -5.96
N PRO A 76 15.42 6.09 -4.76
CA PRO A 76 16.84 5.82 -4.61
C PRO A 76 17.15 4.30 -4.62
N GLY A 77 16.14 3.43 -4.60
CA GLY A 77 16.31 1.99 -4.52
C GLY A 77 16.49 1.45 -3.09
N ASP A 78 16.05 2.20 -2.08
CA ASP A 78 16.00 1.69 -0.69
C ASP A 78 15.00 0.55 -0.56
N THR A 79 13.91 0.61 -1.35
CA THR A 79 13.02 -0.51 -1.62
C THR A 79 12.94 -0.77 -3.12
N ASP A 80 12.83 -2.04 -3.52
CA ASP A 80 12.69 -2.45 -4.92
C ASP A 80 11.30 -2.15 -5.47
N LEU A 81 10.31 -2.42 -4.65
CA LEU A 81 8.88 -2.23 -4.94
C LEU A 81 8.21 -1.49 -3.79
N ASN A 82 7.04 -0.90 -4.05
CA ASN A 82 6.08 -0.67 -3.00
C ASN A 82 4.71 -1.28 -3.36
N ARG A 83 3.90 -1.60 -2.32
CA ARG A 83 2.54 -2.10 -2.41
C ARG A 83 1.69 -1.47 -1.31
N PHE A 84 1.16 -0.28 -1.57
CA PHE A 84 0.31 0.45 -0.61
C PHE A 84 -0.69 1.37 -1.30
N GLN A 85 -0.46 1.74 -2.54
CA GLN A 85 -1.11 2.81 -3.27
C GLN A 85 -1.94 2.30 -4.45
N HIS A 86 -2.88 3.12 -4.88
CA HIS A 86 -3.68 2.90 -6.08
C HIS A 86 -3.28 3.83 -7.24
N ILE A 87 -3.81 3.57 -8.45
CA ILE A 87 -3.46 4.28 -9.69
C ILE A 87 -3.54 5.80 -9.53
N ALA A 88 -4.64 6.32 -8.97
CA ALA A 88 -4.81 7.78 -8.83
C ALA A 88 -3.78 8.39 -7.85
N TYR A 89 -3.39 7.66 -6.79
CA TYR A 89 -2.35 8.12 -5.86
C TYR A 89 -0.98 8.16 -6.53
N LEU A 90 -0.60 7.13 -7.27
CA LEU A 90 0.64 7.10 -8.05
C LEU A 90 0.69 8.23 -9.07
N ALA A 91 -0.41 8.45 -9.81
CA ALA A 91 -0.51 9.56 -10.77
C ALA A 91 -0.28 10.93 -10.10
N SER A 92 -0.93 11.15 -8.95
CA SER A 92 -0.76 12.37 -8.17
C SER A 92 0.69 12.54 -7.70
N TYR A 93 1.31 11.47 -7.19
CA TYR A 93 2.70 11.49 -6.78
C TYR A 93 3.63 11.85 -7.95
N ASN A 94 3.53 11.17 -9.08
CA ASN A 94 4.38 11.39 -10.25
C ASN A 94 4.27 12.84 -10.74
N VAL A 95 3.03 13.37 -10.87
CA VAL A 95 2.80 14.72 -11.37
C VAL A 95 3.35 15.77 -10.40
N ASN A 96 3.07 15.65 -9.10
CA ASN A 96 3.43 16.66 -8.10
C ASN A 96 4.95 16.64 -7.75
N SER A 97 5.57 15.46 -7.76
CA SER A 97 7.01 15.33 -7.49
C SER A 97 7.89 15.46 -8.73
N GLY A 98 7.30 15.44 -9.93
CA GLY A 98 8.05 15.41 -11.20
C GLY A 98 8.77 14.08 -11.43
N LYS A 99 8.29 12.99 -10.79
CA LYS A 99 8.86 11.64 -10.89
C LYS A 99 8.10 10.79 -11.90
N ASP A 100 8.59 9.57 -12.13
CA ASP A 100 8.07 8.66 -13.14
C ASP A 100 8.15 7.20 -12.66
N LEU A 101 7.59 6.93 -11.47
CA LEU A 101 7.43 5.57 -10.99
C LEU A 101 6.39 4.84 -11.85
N GLN A 102 6.58 3.53 -12.08
CA GLN A 102 5.77 2.75 -13.01
C GLN A 102 5.12 1.53 -12.33
N ILE A 103 4.01 1.09 -12.90
CA ILE A 103 3.20 -0.01 -12.39
C ILE A 103 3.77 -1.34 -12.91
N VAL A 104 4.18 -2.23 -11.99
CA VAL A 104 4.58 -3.61 -12.29
C VAL A 104 3.36 -4.52 -12.42
N GLY A 105 2.34 -4.31 -11.58
CA GLY A 105 1.09 -5.06 -11.63
C GLY A 105 0.02 -4.51 -10.72
N SER A 106 -1.23 -4.90 -10.98
CA SER A 106 -2.38 -4.59 -10.13
C SER A 106 -2.55 -5.60 -9.00
N THR A 107 -3.34 -5.25 -8.01
CA THR A 107 -3.73 -6.14 -6.91
C THR A 107 -5.25 -6.15 -6.71
N ASN A 108 -5.76 -5.40 -5.75
CA ASN A 108 -7.15 -5.36 -5.37
C ASN A 108 -7.69 -3.92 -5.33
N ILE A 109 -9.01 -3.76 -5.36
CA ILE A 109 -9.68 -2.54 -4.91
C ILE A 109 -10.16 -2.80 -3.48
N TYR A 110 -9.83 -1.89 -2.57
CA TYR A 110 -10.33 -1.90 -1.20
C TYR A 110 -11.35 -0.77 -1.03
N PRO A 111 -12.55 -1.02 -0.52
CA PRO A 111 -13.50 0.04 -0.24
C PRO A 111 -12.95 1.03 0.79
N MET A 112 -13.24 2.31 0.59
CA MET A 112 -13.09 3.34 1.61
C MET A 112 -14.40 3.49 2.35
N ALA A 113 -14.36 3.61 3.68
CA ALA A 113 -15.57 3.49 4.48
C ALA A 113 -15.70 4.59 5.55
N LEU A 114 -16.95 4.97 5.84
CA LEU A 114 -17.34 5.91 6.88
C LEU A 114 -17.69 5.16 8.16
N PHE A 115 -16.99 5.43 9.24
CA PHE A 115 -17.19 4.85 10.57
C PHE A 115 -17.65 5.89 11.58
N SER A 116 -18.35 5.44 12.61
CA SER A 116 -18.70 6.26 13.77
C SER A 116 -18.74 5.41 15.04
N GLN A 117 -18.26 5.96 16.13
CA GLN A 117 -18.46 5.38 17.46
C GLN A 117 -19.74 5.93 18.13
N LYS A 118 -20.23 7.10 17.68
CA LYS A 118 -21.35 7.82 18.28
C LYS A 118 -22.69 7.49 17.63
N HIS A 119 -22.69 7.18 16.33
CA HIS A 119 -23.88 7.02 15.51
C HIS A 119 -23.94 5.61 14.89
N LYS A 120 -25.13 5.08 14.67
CA LYS A 120 -25.35 3.75 14.07
C LYS A 120 -25.82 3.82 12.61
N LYS A 121 -26.21 5.01 12.15
CA LYS A 121 -26.67 5.28 10.78
C LYS A 121 -26.22 6.66 10.34
N VAL A 122 -26.11 6.84 9.02
CA VAL A 122 -25.71 8.12 8.41
C VAL A 122 -26.65 9.26 8.76
N ASP A 123 -27.96 9.00 8.81
CA ASP A 123 -28.98 10.00 9.12
C ASP A 123 -28.97 10.48 10.58
N GLU A 124 -28.39 9.71 11.50
CA GLU A 124 -28.19 10.08 12.91
C GLU A 124 -27.06 11.10 13.12
N ILE A 125 -26.15 11.27 12.15
CA ILE A 125 -25.11 12.32 12.22
C ILE A 125 -25.81 13.67 12.26
N PRO A 126 -25.55 14.53 13.28
CA PRO A 126 -26.28 15.77 13.45
C PRO A 126 -25.94 16.83 12.40
N GLN A 127 -26.79 17.85 12.29
CA GLN A 127 -26.45 19.08 11.57
C GLN A 127 -25.21 19.70 12.23
N ASP A 128 -24.28 20.21 11.42
CA ASP A 128 -22.97 20.72 11.84
C ASP A 128 -22.04 19.68 12.51
N GLY A 129 -22.38 18.38 12.41
CA GLY A 129 -21.49 17.30 12.86
C GLY A 129 -20.15 17.33 12.15
N THR A 130 -19.09 16.89 12.81
CA THR A 130 -17.72 16.92 12.25
C THR A 130 -17.32 15.54 11.75
N ILE A 131 -16.77 15.48 10.53
CA ILE A 131 -16.24 14.25 9.92
C ILE A 131 -14.77 14.43 9.58
N ALA A 132 -13.90 13.55 10.11
CA ALA A 132 -12.50 13.48 9.72
C ALA A 132 -12.36 12.72 8.37
N VAL A 133 -11.44 13.20 7.52
CA VAL A 133 -11.11 12.59 6.23
C VAL A 133 -9.60 12.60 6.03
N PRO A 134 -9.03 11.71 5.19
CA PRO A 134 -7.62 11.80 4.82
C PRO A 134 -7.28 13.17 4.19
N ASN A 135 -6.07 13.68 4.43
CA ASN A 135 -5.62 14.99 3.92
C ASN A 135 -4.78 14.91 2.64
N ASP A 136 -4.43 13.70 2.18
CA ASP A 136 -3.81 13.59 0.88
C ASP A 136 -4.84 13.88 -0.22
N PRO A 137 -4.46 14.61 -1.29
CA PRO A 137 -5.44 15.15 -2.25
C PRO A 137 -6.33 14.09 -2.90
N VAL A 138 -5.85 12.85 -3.02
CA VAL A 138 -6.59 11.79 -3.72
C VAL A 138 -7.59 11.10 -2.80
N ASN A 139 -7.17 10.74 -1.59
CA ASN A 139 -8.08 10.11 -0.63
C ASN A 139 -9.03 11.15 0.00
N GLU A 140 -8.63 12.42 0.14
CA GLU A 140 -9.54 13.51 0.50
C GLU A 140 -10.68 13.63 -0.51
N ALA A 141 -10.35 13.70 -1.81
CA ALA A 141 -11.35 13.77 -2.87
C ALA A 141 -12.28 12.56 -2.85
N ARG A 142 -11.74 11.33 -2.69
CA ARG A 142 -12.51 10.09 -2.59
C ARG A 142 -13.46 10.11 -1.40
N ALA A 143 -12.97 10.55 -0.24
CA ALA A 143 -13.78 10.68 0.98
C ALA A 143 -14.92 11.69 0.80
N ILE A 144 -14.64 12.86 0.22
CA ILE A 144 -15.66 13.88 -0.06
C ILE A 144 -16.72 13.36 -1.03
N LEU A 145 -16.33 12.62 -2.07
CA LEU A 145 -17.27 11.99 -3.00
C LEU A 145 -18.16 10.93 -2.31
N LEU A 146 -17.59 10.14 -1.38
CA LEU A 146 -18.37 9.23 -0.54
C LEU A 146 -19.38 10.01 0.31
N LEU A 147 -18.97 11.09 0.97
CA LEU A 147 -19.86 11.92 1.79
C LEU A 147 -20.95 12.60 0.95
N LYS A 148 -20.62 13.06 -0.27
CA LYS A 148 -21.57 13.59 -1.24
C LYS A 148 -22.64 12.55 -1.62
N ALA A 149 -22.21 11.31 -1.89
CA ALA A 149 -23.13 10.21 -2.19
C ALA A 149 -24.10 9.87 -1.03
N GLN A 150 -23.69 10.16 0.20
CA GLN A 150 -24.53 10.01 1.41
C GLN A 150 -25.35 11.26 1.75
N ASN A 151 -25.34 12.30 0.90
CA ASN A 151 -26.00 13.60 1.13
C ASN A 151 -25.53 14.32 2.40
N LEU A 152 -24.30 14.05 2.85
CA LEU A 152 -23.69 14.69 4.01
C LEU A 152 -23.00 16.02 3.61
N VAL A 153 -22.48 16.10 2.39
CA VAL A 153 -21.88 17.33 1.83
C VAL A 153 -22.47 17.67 0.47
N THR A 154 -22.49 18.95 0.18
CA THR A 154 -22.81 19.55 -1.13
C THR A 154 -21.58 20.25 -1.65
N LEU A 155 -21.26 20.10 -2.93
CA LEU A 155 -20.15 20.82 -3.56
C LEU A 155 -20.63 22.12 -4.19
N LYS A 156 -19.76 23.14 -4.20
CA LYS A 156 -20.01 24.45 -4.87
C LYS A 156 -20.15 24.30 -6.39
N SER A 157 -19.43 23.34 -6.97
CA SER A 157 -19.47 22.99 -8.40
C SER A 157 -19.16 21.49 -8.57
N ASP A 158 -19.42 20.96 -9.77
CA ASP A 158 -19.08 19.58 -10.07
C ASP A 158 -17.60 19.50 -10.47
N VAL A 159 -16.76 19.02 -9.56
CA VAL A 159 -15.32 18.84 -9.74
C VAL A 159 -14.95 17.36 -9.61
N HIS A 160 -14.00 16.92 -10.43
CA HIS A 160 -13.56 15.52 -10.48
C HIS A 160 -12.79 15.08 -9.23
N SER A 161 -12.02 15.97 -8.64
CA SER A 161 -11.21 15.72 -7.44
C SER A 161 -11.42 16.86 -6.44
N PRO A 162 -12.57 16.87 -5.72
CA PRO A 162 -12.88 17.92 -4.77
C PRO A 162 -11.98 17.89 -3.54
N THR A 163 -11.68 19.08 -3.03
CA THR A 163 -11.07 19.30 -1.72
C THR A 163 -12.12 19.83 -0.73
N HIS A 164 -11.76 19.93 0.55
CA HIS A 164 -12.66 20.55 1.55
C HIS A 164 -13.03 22.00 1.20
N ASP A 165 -12.19 22.72 0.43
CA ASP A 165 -12.49 24.07 -0.03
C ASP A 165 -13.62 24.12 -1.08
N ASP A 166 -13.89 23.00 -1.76
CA ASP A 166 -14.97 22.90 -2.74
C ASP A 166 -16.33 22.61 -2.11
N ILE A 167 -16.38 22.37 -0.80
CA ILE A 167 -17.61 22.10 -0.08
C ILE A 167 -18.41 23.40 0.12
N ASP A 168 -19.69 23.38 -0.25
CA ASP A 168 -20.67 24.42 0.08
C ASP A 168 -21.14 24.21 1.53
N THR A 169 -20.49 24.89 2.46
CA THR A 169 -20.73 24.71 3.91
C THR A 169 -22.13 25.15 4.35
N GLU A 170 -22.78 26.04 3.60
CA GLU A 170 -24.14 26.51 3.92
C GLU A 170 -25.20 25.44 3.55
N LYS A 171 -24.91 24.61 2.54
CA LYS A 171 -25.82 23.56 2.05
C LYS A 171 -25.46 22.17 2.55
N SER A 172 -24.30 22.02 3.19
CA SER A 172 -23.83 20.73 3.72
C SER A 172 -24.37 20.46 5.11
N LYS A 173 -24.63 19.18 5.41
CA LYS A 173 -25.09 18.75 6.74
C LYS A 173 -23.94 18.76 7.75
N VAL A 174 -22.70 18.47 7.30
CA VAL A 174 -21.55 18.23 8.16
C VAL A 174 -20.37 19.15 7.80
N LYS A 175 -19.44 19.29 8.74
CA LYS A 175 -18.13 19.91 8.56
C LYS A 175 -17.08 18.84 8.33
N VAL A 176 -16.22 19.02 7.35
CA VAL A 176 -15.14 18.10 7.01
C VAL A 176 -13.81 18.63 7.56
N THR A 177 -13.06 17.76 8.21
CA THR A 177 -11.75 18.08 8.79
C THR A 177 -10.69 17.13 8.21
N PRO A 178 -9.82 17.61 7.30
CA PRO A 178 -8.71 16.80 6.80
C PRO A 178 -7.67 16.55 7.89
N VAL A 179 -7.25 15.28 8.01
CA VAL A 179 -6.19 14.82 8.92
C VAL A 179 -5.31 13.80 8.19
N ASP A 180 -4.12 13.52 8.70
CA ASP A 180 -3.33 12.41 8.14
C ASP A 180 -4.14 11.13 8.07
N ALA A 181 -3.98 10.32 7.00
CA ALA A 181 -4.78 9.11 6.79
C ALA A 181 -4.68 8.14 7.99
N SER A 182 -3.50 8.02 8.60
CA SER A 182 -3.27 7.21 9.81
C SER A 182 -4.00 7.77 11.04
N GLN A 183 -4.29 9.07 11.07
CA GLN A 183 -4.98 9.75 12.18
C GLN A 183 -6.51 9.69 12.07
N THR A 184 -7.06 9.25 10.93
CA THR A 184 -8.51 9.14 10.74
C THR A 184 -9.15 8.18 11.74
N VAL A 185 -8.47 7.09 12.09
CA VAL A 185 -8.92 6.14 13.13
C VAL A 185 -8.96 6.79 14.51
N VAL A 186 -7.86 7.45 14.90
CA VAL A 186 -7.74 8.09 16.23
C VAL A 186 -8.78 9.21 16.37
N SER A 187 -9.13 9.88 15.28
CA SER A 187 -10.12 10.96 15.26
C SER A 187 -11.52 10.50 15.67
N LEU A 188 -11.86 9.19 15.53
CA LEU A 188 -13.18 8.65 15.89
C LEU A 188 -13.62 8.97 17.32
N ASP A 189 -12.70 9.11 18.26
CA ASP A 189 -13.02 9.42 19.65
C ASP A 189 -13.55 10.86 19.82
N SER A 190 -13.18 11.76 18.94
CA SER A 190 -13.45 13.20 19.05
C SER A 190 -14.52 13.70 18.08
N VAL A 191 -14.59 13.15 16.86
CA VAL A 191 -15.52 13.57 15.79
C VAL A 191 -16.83 12.77 15.82
N ASP A 192 -17.79 13.14 14.98
CA ASP A 192 -19.05 12.40 14.82
C ASP A 192 -18.87 11.17 13.95
N ALA A 193 -18.01 11.23 12.95
CA ALA A 193 -17.65 10.11 12.09
C ALA A 193 -16.27 10.35 11.44
N SER A 194 -15.68 9.33 10.86
CA SER A 194 -14.42 9.41 10.12
C SER A 194 -14.45 8.53 8.88
N VAL A 195 -13.95 9.05 7.77
CA VAL A 195 -13.71 8.25 6.56
C VAL A 195 -12.31 7.66 6.64
N ILE A 196 -12.22 6.34 6.60
CA ILE A 196 -11.01 5.60 6.91
C ILE A 196 -10.65 4.69 5.74
N ASN A 197 -9.37 4.72 5.34
CA ASN A 197 -8.82 3.78 4.37
C ASN A 197 -8.74 2.37 4.97
N ASN A 198 -8.98 1.34 4.15
CA ASN A 198 -8.96 -0.07 4.57
C ASN A 198 -7.66 -0.46 5.29
N THR A 199 -6.52 0.07 4.88
CA THR A 199 -5.19 -0.15 5.47
C THR A 199 -5.16 -0.03 7.00
N PHE A 200 -5.93 0.91 7.56
CA PHE A 200 -5.88 1.23 9.00
C PHE A 200 -6.96 0.53 9.83
N LEU A 201 -7.83 -0.28 9.20
CA LEU A 201 -8.95 -0.91 9.91
C LEU A 201 -8.51 -2.05 10.83
N ALA A 202 -7.61 -2.91 10.35
CA ALA A 202 -7.19 -4.11 11.07
C ALA A 202 -6.48 -3.76 12.38
N ASP A 203 -5.52 -2.86 12.35
CA ASP A 203 -4.75 -2.42 13.52
C ASP A 203 -5.63 -1.68 14.55
N ALA A 204 -6.71 -1.06 14.07
CA ALA A 204 -7.71 -0.40 14.91
C ALA A 204 -8.80 -1.34 15.44
N GLY A 205 -8.80 -2.61 15.05
CA GLY A 205 -9.84 -3.56 15.40
C GLY A 205 -11.22 -3.22 14.81
N LEU A 206 -11.27 -2.40 13.74
CA LEU A 206 -12.50 -2.02 13.06
C LEU A 206 -12.91 -3.12 12.05
N ASN A 207 -14.19 -3.45 12.04
CA ASN A 207 -14.73 -4.37 11.04
C ASN A 207 -15.41 -3.58 9.91
N PRO A 208 -15.09 -3.82 8.63
CA PRO A 208 -15.77 -3.18 7.51
C PRO A 208 -17.32 -3.29 7.56
N SER A 209 -17.85 -4.35 8.17
CA SER A 209 -19.31 -4.51 8.35
C SER A 209 -19.94 -3.50 9.31
N ASP A 210 -19.15 -2.83 10.14
CA ASP A 210 -19.63 -1.83 11.10
C ASP A 210 -19.63 -0.41 10.49
N ALA A 211 -19.21 -0.28 9.25
CA ALA A 211 -19.22 0.98 8.53
C ALA A 211 -20.65 1.49 8.30
N LEU A 212 -20.86 2.78 8.48
CA LEU A 212 -22.14 3.45 8.18
C LEU A 212 -22.40 3.52 6.68
N ALA A 213 -21.34 3.65 5.88
CA ALA A 213 -21.33 3.68 4.42
C ALA A 213 -19.95 3.32 3.89
N GLN A 214 -19.88 2.87 2.65
CA GLN A 214 -18.63 2.63 1.92
C GLN A 214 -18.82 2.94 0.43
N ASP A 215 -17.73 3.22 -0.28
CA ASP A 215 -17.79 3.29 -1.73
C ASP A 215 -17.91 1.88 -2.35
N ASP A 216 -18.42 1.83 -3.59
CA ASP A 216 -18.63 0.56 -4.29
C ASP A 216 -17.38 0.21 -5.13
N PRO A 217 -16.61 -0.84 -4.76
CA PRO A 217 -15.43 -1.25 -5.51
C PRO A 217 -15.76 -1.81 -6.91
N ASN A 218 -17.04 -2.14 -7.19
CA ASN A 218 -17.49 -2.61 -8.49
C ASN A 218 -17.94 -1.49 -9.43
N ASN A 219 -18.01 -0.24 -8.93
CA ASN A 219 -18.32 0.90 -9.78
C ASN A 219 -17.19 1.07 -10.83
N PRO A 220 -17.53 1.29 -12.14
CA PRO A 220 -16.53 1.56 -13.17
C PRO A 220 -15.55 2.69 -12.82
N ASP A 221 -16.01 3.71 -12.11
CA ASP A 221 -15.17 4.83 -11.66
C ASP A 221 -14.19 4.43 -10.53
N ALA A 222 -14.43 3.32 -9.83
CA ALA A 222 -13.53 2.79 -8.83
C ALA A 222 -12.24 2.20 -9.42
N ARG A 223 -12.17 1.99 -10.76
CA ARG A 223 -10.97 1.45 -11.43
C ARG A 223 -9.71 2.27 -11.15
N ARG A 224 -9.82 3.58 -10.94
CA ARG A 224 -8.70 4.45 -10.53
C ARG A 224 -8.14 4.13 -9.14
N TYR A 225 -8.89 3.38 -8.32
CA TYR A 225 -8.52 2.95 -6.98
C TYR A 225 -8.01 1.51 -6.93
N VAL A 226 -7.67 0.91 -8.07
CA VAL A 226 -6.96 -0.38 -8.13
C VAL A 226 -5.58 -0.20 -7.50
N ASN A 227 -5.27 -0.99 -6.48
CA ASN A 227 -3.97 -1.00 -5.81
C ASN A 227 -2.91 -1.72 -6.65
N LEU A 228 -1.64 -1.44 -6.39
CA LEU A 228 -0.53 -1.68 -7.30
C LEU A 228 0.71 -2.22 -6.60
N PHE A 229 1.51 -2.97 -7.37
CA PHE A 229 2.95 -3.02 -7.19
C PHE A 229 3.62 -1.98 -8.09
N VAL A 230 4.49 -1.17 -7.51
CA VAL A 230 5.13 -0.04 -8.21
C VAL A 230 6.64 -0.14 -8.06
N ALA A 231 7.38 0.16 -9.13
CA ALA A 231 8.85 0.16 -9.19
C ALA A 231 9.37 1.43 -9.86
N GLN A 232 10.71 1.57 -9.85
CA GLN A 232 11.40 2.50 -10.74
C GLN A 232 11.10 2.17 -12.21
N LYS A 233 11.10 3.19 -13.06
CA LYS A 233 10.78 3.05 -14.48
C LYS A 233 11.65 2.02 -15.22
N ASP A 234 12.94 2.02 -14.96
CA ASP A 234 13.90 1.11 -15.59
C ASP A 234 13.86 -0.32 -15.05
N LYS A 235 13.06 -0.57 -13.99
CA LYS A 235 12.86 -1.85 -13.33
C LYS A 235 11.49 -2.46 -13.56
N VAL A 236 10.57 -1.75 -14.22
CA VAL A 236 9.18 -2.23 -14.41
C VAL A 236 9.10 -3.57 -15.15
N ASP A 237 10.10 -3.88 -15.97
CA ASP A 237 10.18 -5.11 -16.74
C ASP A 237 11.01 -6.22 -16.07
N ASP A 238 11.47 -6.03 -14.82
CA ASP A 238 12.20 -7.08 -14.10
C ASP A 238 11.33 -8.33 -13.90
N GLU A 239 11.84 -9.47 -14.38
CA GLU A 239 11.11 -10.75 -14.36
C GLU A 239 10.85 -11.24 -12.93
N THR A 240 11.67 -10.85 -11.95
CA THR A 240 11.45 -11.21 -10.54
C THR A 240 10.27 -10.42 -9.98
N TYR A 241 10.18 -9.13 -10.31
CA TYR A 241 9.06 -8.29 -9.86
C TYR A 241 7.74 -8.73 -10.49
N LYS A 242 7.72 -9.04 -11.79
CA LYS A 242 6.56 -9.63 -12.45
C LYS A 242 6.16 -10.95 -11.80
N LYS A 243 7.15 -11.77 -11.41
CA LYS A 243 6.89 -13.04 -10.73
C LYS A 243 6.27 -12.84 -9.33
N VAL A 244 6.68 -11.82 -8.59
CA VAL A 244 6.03 -11.44 -7.31
C VAL A 244 4.56 -11.09 -7.54
N VAL A 245 4.24 -10.34 -8.60
CA VAL A 245 2.85 -10.02 -8.96
C VAL A 245 2.05 -11.29 -9.32
N GLU A 246 2.62 -12.20 -10.11
CA GLU A 246 1.97 -13.48 -10.43
C GLU A 246 1.66 -14.30 -9.17
N ILE A 247 2.62 -14.36 -8.23
CA ILE A 247 2.44 -15.07 -6.96
C ILE A 247 1.35 -14.42 -6.12
N PHE A 248 1.26 -13.08 -6.13
CA PHE A 248 0.20 -12.36 -5.42
C PHE A 248 -1.20 -12.78 -5.88
N HIS A 249 -1.39 -13.10 -7.15
CA HIS A 249 -2.66 -13.56 -7.71
C HIS A 249 -2.92 -15.07 -7.51
N THR A 250 -2.05 -15.78 -6.79
CA THR A 250 -2.32 -17.19 -6.47
C THR A 250 -3.39 -17.33 -5.37
N GLN A 251 -4.10 -18.46 -5.38
CA GLN A 251 -5.19 -18.70 -4.44
C GLN A 251 -4.78 -18.51 -2.96
N PRO A 252 -3.63 -19.03 -2.48
CA PRO A 252 -3.24 -18.86 -1.07
C PRO A 252 -3.14 -17.38 -0.66
N VAL A 253 -2.56 -16.53 -1.50
CA VAL A 253 -2.41 -15.10 -1.21
C VAL A 253 -3.77 -14.39 -1.27
N GLN A 254 -4.60 -14.69 -2.29
CA GLN A 254 -5.93 -14.10 -2.41
C GLN A 254 -6.87 -14.54 -1.28
N ASP A 255 -6.72 -15.73 -0.74
CA ASP A 255 -7.47 -16.17 0.45
C ASP A 255 -7.04 -15.37 1.70
N ALA A 256 -5.74 -15.07 1.86
CA ALA A 256 -5.26 -14.21 2.93
C ALA A 256 -5.77 -12.76 2.77
N VAL A 257 -5.76 -12.20 1.54
CA VAL A 257 -6.35 -10.88 1.26
C VAL A 257 -7.83 -10.82 1.63
N LYS A 258 -8.61 -11.87 1.33
CA LYS A 258 -10.01 -11.95 1.73
C LYS A 258 -10.19 -11.98 3.24
N GLU A 259 -9.31 -12.71 3.95
CA GLU A 259 -9.33 -12.75 5.41
C GLU A 259 -9.01 -11.37 6.01
N ASP A 260 -7.96 -10.70 5.55
CA ASP A 260 -7.55 -9.37 6.00
C ASP A 260 -8.66 -8.34 5.76
N SER A 261 -9.21 -8.31 4.55
CA SER A 261 -10.24 -7.36 4.14
C SER A 261 -11.66 -7.74 4.59
N LYS A 262 -11.84 -8.85 5.33
CA LYS A 262 -13.17 -9.40 5.69
C LYS A 262 -14.09 -9.56 4.47
N ASN A 263 -13.54 -10.03 3.36
CA ASN A 263 -14.19 -10.24 2.05
C ASN A 263 -14.70 -8.96 1.38
N THR A 264 -14.19 -7.79 1.72
CA THR A 264 -14.58 -6.53 1.05
C THR A 264 -13.70 -6.17 -0.12
N ALA A 265 -12.46 -6.67 -0.18
CA ALA A 265 -11.56 -6.43 -1.30
C ALA A 265 -12.02 -7.17 -2.57
N VAL A 266 -11.88 -6.50 -3.71
CA VAL A 266 -12.16 -7.07 -5.04
C VAL A 266 -10.85 -7.23 -5.78
N GLU A 267 -10.50 -8.47 -6.16
CA GLU A 267 -9.32 -8.75 -6.95
C GLU A 267 -9.43 -8.16 -8.36
N VAL A 268 -8.37 -7.52 -8.81
CA VAL A 268 -8.29 -6.92 -10.15
C VAL A 268 -6.94 -7.26 -10.78
N ASN A 269 -6.97 -8.02 -11.87
CA ASN A 269 -5.79 -8.39 -12.63
C ASN A 269 -5.86 -7.73 -14.02
N LEU A 270 -5.12 -6.63 -14.20
CA LEU A 270 -5.07 -5.83 -15.42
C LEU A 270 -3.81 -6.14 -16.23
N SER A 271 -3.93 -6.11 -17.55
CA SER A 271 -2.77 -6.16 -18.44
C SER A 271 -1.89 -4.90 -18.29
N GLN A 272 -0.61 -5.01 -18.64
CA GLN A 272 0.32 -3.88 -18.61
C GLN A 272 -0.16 -2.70 -19.47
N ASP A 273 -0.78 -2.96 -20.62
CA ASP A 273 -1.33 -1.90 -21.48
C ASP A 273 -2.49 -1.16 -20.81
N GLU A 274 -3.39 -1.89 -20.13
CA GLU A 274 -4.49 -1.28 -19.36
C GLU A 274 -3.97 -0.44 -18.21
N LEU A 275 -2.98 -0.94 -17.47
CA LEU A 275 -2.36 -0.22 -16.35
C LEU A 275 -1.67 1.06 -16.82
N LYS A 276 -0.89 0.98 -17.90
CA LYS A 276 -0.23 2.14 -18.51
C LYS A 276 -1.23 3.18 -18.99
N GLN A 277 -2.29 2.77 -19.67
CA GLN A 277 -3.35 3.68 -20.13
C GLN A 277 -4.08 4.33 -18.96
N ALA A 278 -4.37 3.58 -17.90
CA ALA A 278 -5.04 4.09 -16.70
C ALA A 278 -4.16 5.14 -15.99
N LEU A 279 -2.87 4.86 -15.80
CA LEU A 279 -1.93 5.81 -15.20
C LEU A 279 -1.83 7.09 -16.05
N GLN A 280 -1.61 6.97 -17.36
CA GLN A 280 -1.52 8.12 -18.26
C GLN A 280 -2.79 8.98 -18.28
N LYS A 281 -3.97 8.34 -18.19
CA LYS A 281 -5.26 9.03 -18.12
C LYS A 281 -5.34 9.89 -16.85
N GLU A 282 -5.00 9.32 -15.68
CA GLU A 282 -5.03 10.04 -14.40
C GLU A 282 -3.99 11.18 -14.39
N GLU A 283 -2.75 10.93 -14.81
CA GLU A 283 -1.72 11.98 -14.90
C GLU A 283 -2.13 13.11 -15.83
N SER A 284 -2.75 12.80 -16.97
CA SER A 284 -3.21 13.79 -17.94
C SER A 284 -4.37 14.64 -17.39
N ALA A 285 -5.21 14.08 -16.53
CA ALA A 285 -6.30 14.80 -15.86
C ALA A 285 -5.77 15.79 -14.82
N LEU A 286 -4.66 15.46 -14.14
CA LEU A 286 -4.04 16.30 -13.12
C LEU A 286 -3.18 17.44 -13.68
N ARG A 287 -2.76 17.37 -14.95
CA ARG A 287 -1.94 18.40 -15.61
C ARG A 287 -2.76 19.53 -16.30
N LYS A 288 -4.09 19.41 -16.26
CA LYS A 288 -5.03 20.41 -16.83
C LYS A 288 -5.40 21.49 -15.82
#